data_5ec243973eeecd1eb3f6f2e929db1697
#
_entry.id   5ec243973eeecd1eb3f6f2e929db1697
#
_cell.length_a   1.000
_cell.length_b   1.000
_cell.length_c   1.000
_cell.angle_alpha   90.00
_cell.angle_beta   90.00
_cell.angle_gamma   90.00
#
_symmetry.space_group_name_H-M   'P 1'
#
loop_
_entity.id
_entity.type
_entity.pdbx_description
1 polymer ?
#
loop_
_entity_poly.entity_id
_entity_poly.type
_entity_poly.pdbx_seq_one_letter_code
_entity_poly.pdbx_strand_id
1 'polypeptide(L)'
;MGEDEKVREAQEVLDWVIMHLNLSIKCKVTNYKHKNYRVQVLKGDRLIMPVQVSEEWVKESDPKENFIPDKLITLFKNLENY
;
A
#
# COMPACT_ATOMS: atom_id res chain seq x y z
N MET A 1 15.94 5.41 12.11
CA MET A 1 14.87 5.90 12.89
C MET A 1 13.68 6.22 12.06
N GLY A 2 13.68 7.32 11.33
CA GLY A 2 12.52 7.72 10.59
C GLY A 2 12.07 6.73 9.54
N GLU A 3 13.00 6.00 8.93
CA GLU A 3 12.66 5.08 7.86
C GLU A 3 11.84 3.89 8.36
N ASP A 4 12.25 3.32 9.48
CA ASP A 4 11.52 2.17 10.03
C ASP A 4 10.11 2.56 10.46
N GLU A 5 9.97 3.74 11.03
CA GLU A 5 8.66 4.22 11.42
C GLU A 5 7.77 4.46 10.22
N LYS A 6 8.34 5.05 9.15
CA LYS A 6 7.59 5.29 7.94
C LYS A 6 7.13 4.01 7.29
N VAL A 7 8.00 3.01 7.25
CA VAL A 7 7.65 1.70 6.69
C VAL A 7 6.51 1.08 7.49
N ARG A 8 6.57 1.15 8.82
CA ARG A 8 5.52 0.60 9.65
C ARG A 8 4.19 1.32 9.47
N GLU A 9 4.23 2.64 9.43
CA GLU A 9 3.02 3.41 9.21
C GLU A 9 2.40 3.10 7.86
N ALA A 10 3.23 3.03 6.83
CA ALA A 10 2.73 2.71 5.50
C ALA A 10 2.14 1.31 5.46
N GLN A 11 2.79 0.36 6.14
CA GLN A 11 2.27 -1.00 6.19
C GLN A 11 0.87 -1.03 6.79
N GLU A 12 0.67 -0.31 7.89
CA GLU A 12 -0.63 -0.26 8.55
C GLU A 12 -1.68 0.37 7.65
N VAL A 13 -1.32 1.48 7.00
CA VAL A 13 -2.26 2.17 6.12
C VAL A 13 -2.64 1.29 4.93
N LEU A 14 -1.66 0.68 4.30
CA LEU A 14 -1.92 -0.14 3.12
C LEU A 14 -2.69 -1.41 3.47
N ASP A 15 -2.43 -2.00 4.63
CA ASP A 15 -3.23 -3.13 5.10
C ASP A 15 -4.67 -2.72 5.28
N TRP A 16 -4.90 -1.55 5.86
CA TRP A 16 -6.24 -1.05 6.03
C TRP A 16 -6.92 -0.80 4.68
N VAL A 17 -6.19 -0.23 3.72
CA VAL A 17 -6.75 0.03 2.38
C VAL A 17 -7.20 -1.26 1.73
N ILE A 18 -6.36 -2.29 1.78
CA ILE A 18 -6.69 -3.58 1.17
C ILE A 18 -7.93 -4.18 1.83
N MET A 19 -7.99 -4.11 3.15
CA MET A 19 -9.14 -4.64 3.89
C MET A 19 -10.40 -3.83 3.58
N HIS A 20 -10.28 -2.52 3.55
CA HIS A 20 -11.42 -1.65 3.30
C HIS A 20 -12.00 -1.85 1.89
N LEU A 21 -11.12 -2.06 0.91
CA LEU A 21 -11.56 -2.31 -0.46
C LEU A 21 -11.91 -3.77 -0.71
N ASN A 22 -11.75 -4.61 0.30
CA ASN A 22 -12.09 -6.04 0.21
C ASN A 22 -11.35 -6.73 -0.93
N LEU A 23 -10.05 -6.49 -1.02
CA LEU A 23 -9.24 -7.07 -2.08
C LEU A 23 -8.65 -8.40 -1.65
N SER A 24 -8.29 -9.21 -2.63
CA SER A 24 -7.74 -10.55 -2.37
C SER A 24 -6.22 -10.59 -2.39
N ILE A 25 -5.59 -9.44 -2.34
CA ILE A 25 -4.13 -9.34 -2.37
C ILE A 25 -3.60 -8.95 -1.01
N LYS A 26 -2.31 -9.17 -0.81
CA LYS A 26 -1.59 -8.69 0.36
C LYS A 26 -0.41 -7.87 -0.10
N CYS A 27 0.03 -6.94 0.73
CA CYS A 27 1.20 -6.16 0.40
C CYS A 27 2.16 -6.15 1.57
N LYS A 28 3.44 -5.99 1.25
CA LYS A 28 4.50 -5.90 2.25
C LYS A 28 5.37 -4.71 1.89
N VAL A 29 5.38 -3.69 2.74
CA VAL A 29 6.24 -2.54 2.54
C VAL A 29 7.65 -2.94 2.94
N THR A 30 8.60 -2.81 2.01
CA THR A 30 9.96 -3.28 2.24
C THR A 30 10.93 -2.17 2.55
N ASN A 31 10.78 -1.01 1.93
CA ASN A 31 11.61 0.13 2.30
C ASN A 31 10.98 1.44 1.86
N TYR A 32 11.61 2.53 2.29
CA TYR A 32 11.19 3.88 1.96
C TYR A 32 12.41 4.65 1.46
N LYS A 33 12.30 5.27 0.30
CA LYS A 33 13.38 6.04 -0.28
C LYS A 33 12.84 7.08 -1.24
N HIS A 34 13.36 8.30 -1.15
CA HIS A 34 12.98 9.39 -2.06
C HIS A 34 11.47 9.61 -2.10
N LYS A 35 10.85 9.64 -0.93
CA LYS A 35 9.42 9.89 -0.78
C LYS A 35 8.55 8.83 -1.46
N ASN A 36 9.09 7.65 -1.64
CA ASN A 36 8.34 6.52 -2.19
C ASN A 36 8.58 5.30 -1.33
N TYR A 37 7.53 4.47 -1.26
CA TYR A 37 7.64 3.17 -0.60
C TYR A 37 7.78 2.09 -1.65
N ARG A 38 8.66 1.14 -1.39
CA ARG A 38 8.72 -0.06 -2.21
C ARG A 38 7.85 -1.12 -1.56
N VAL A 39 6.90 -1.64 -2.33
CA VAL A 39 5.90 -2.56 -1.80
C VAL A 39 5.87 -3.81 -2.65
N GLN A 40 5.95 -4.97 -1.99
CA GLN A 40 5.76 -6.26 -2.65
C GLN A 40 4.29 -6.63 -2.56
N VAL A 41 3.71 -7.05 -3.68
CA VAL A 41 2.31 -7.42 -3.74
C VAL A 41 2.21 -8.93 -3.96
N LEU A 42 1.44 -9.60 -3.10
CA LEU A 42 1.26 -11.04 -3.17
C LEU A 42 -0.21 -11.38 -3.37
N LYS A 43 -0.44 -12.44 -4.12
CA LYS A 43 -1.77 -12.99 -4.30
C LYS A 43 -1.70 -14.45 -3.90
N GLY A 44 -2.24 -14.75 -2.72
CA GLY A 44 -1.99 -16.03 -2.10
C GLY A 44 -0.53 -16.13 -1.72
N ASP A 45 0.13 -17.19 -2.13
CA ASP A 45 1.56 -17.39 -1.86
C ASP A 45 2.45 -16.88 -2.99
N ARG A 46 1.85 -16.26 -4.00
CA ARG A 46 2.58 -15.87 -5.19
C ARG A 46 2.87 -14.38 -5.18
N LEU A 47 4.14 -14.04 -5.39
CA LEU A 47 4.55 -12.66 -5.57
C LEU A 47 4.16 -12.21 -6.97
N ILE A 48 3.32 -11.17 -7.06
CA ILE A 48 2.91 -10.66 -8.35
C ILE A 48 3.99 -9.77 -8.92
N MET A 49 4.27 -8.67 -8.23
CA MET A 49 5.29 -7.74 -8.68
C MET A 49 5.55 -6.72 -7.57
N PRO A 50 6.75 -6.15 -7.53
CA PRO A 50 6.99 -5.00 -6.66
C PRO A 50 6.42 -3.74 -7.31
N VAL A 51 5.90 -2.84 -6.49
CA VAL A 51 5.38 -1.56 -6.98
C VAL A 51 5.91 -0.45 -6.10
N GLN A 52 5.85 0.77 -6.61
CA GLN A 52 6.18 1.95 -5.83
C GLN A 52 4.91 2.69 -5.46
N VAL A 53 4.82 3.07 -4.19
CA VAL A 53 3.69 3.83 -3.68
C VAL A 53 4.21 5.16 -3.15
N SER A 54 3.65 6.26 -3.62
CA SER A 54 4.07 7.58 -3.19
C SER A 54 3.74 7.80 -1.72
N GLU A 55 4.64 8.43 -1.00
CA GLU A 55 4.39 8.81 0.39
C GLU A 55 3.15 9.70 0.49
N GLU A 56 2.93 10.53 -0.50
CA GLU A 56 1.76 11.41 -0.53
C GLU A 56 0.46 10.61 -0.48
N TRP A 57 0.41 9.51 -1.23
CA TRP A 57 -0.81 8.69 -1.26
C TRP A 57 -1.08 8.06 0.10
N VAL A 58 -0.03 7.65 0.78
CA VAL A 58 -0.17 7.07 2.12
C VAL A 58 -0.65 8.13 3.10
N LYS A 59 -0.10 9.34 3.03
CA LYS A 59 -0.49 10.43 3.91
C LYS A 59 -1.92 10.90 3.67
N GLU A 60 -2.36 10.86 2.42
CA GLU A 60 -3.72 11.26 2.08
C GLU A 60 -4.75 10.24 2.53
N SER A 61 -4.35 9.00 2.70
CA SER A 61 -5.25 7.96 3.18
C SER A 61 -5.62 8.23 4.63
N ASP A 62 -6.90 8.23 4.93
CA ASP A 62 -7.38 8.57 6.28
C ASP A 62 -8.43 7.56 6.73
N PRO A 63 -8.03 6.60 7.57
CA PRO A 63 -8.99 5.61 8.06
C PRO A 63 -10.16 6.23 8.84
N LYS A 64 -9.91 7.34 9.52
CA LYS A 64 -10.97 7.98 10.30
C LYS A 64 -12.07 8.56 9.42
N GLU A 65 -11.68 9.08 8.26
CA GLU A 65 -12.62 9.65 7.30
C GLU A 65 -12.98 8.66 6.20
N ASN A 66 -12.48 7.44 6.28
CA ASN A 66 -12.68 6.43 5.25
C ASN A 66 -12.26 6.92 3.86
N PHE A 67 -11.19 7.70 3.81
CA PHE A 67 -10.73 8.29 2.57
C PHE A 67 -9.50 7.54 2.02
N ILE A 68 -9.56 7.18 0.75
CA ILE A 68 -8.45 6.56 0.04
C ILE A 68 -8.29 7.31 -1.28
N PRO A 69 -7.06 7.80 -1.60
CA PRO A 69 -6.85 8.49 -2.87
C PRO A 69 -7.17 7.58 -4.07
N ASP A 70 -7.73 8.17 -5.10
CA ASP A 70 -8.10 7.42 -6.30
C ASP A 70 -6.92 6.68 -6.91
N LYS A 71 -5.73 7.26 -6.86
CA LYS A 71 -4.54 6.62 -7.43
C LYS A 71 -4.22 5.31 -6.72
N LEU A 72 -4.39 5.27 -5.40
CA LEU A 72 -4.18 4.04 -4.64
C LEU A 72 -5.25 3.02 -4.99
N ILE A 73 -6.49 3.44 -5.06
CA ILE A 73 -7.59 2.54 -5.39
C ILE A 73 -7.35 1.91 -6.75
N THR A 74 -7.00 2.73 -7.73
CA THR A 74 -6.76 2.24 -9.09
C THR A 74 -5.60 1.25 -9.13
N LEU A 75 -4.51 1.59 -8.44
CA LEU A 75 -3.33 0.74 -8.42
C LEU A 75 -3.67 -0.64 -7.85
N PHE A 76 -4.30 -0.69 -6.69
CA PHE A 76 -4.57 -1.96 -6.03
C PHE A 76 -5.62 -2.78 -6.77
N LYS A 77 -6.64 -2.13 -7.33
CA LYS A 77 -7.64 -2.85 -8.10
C LYS A 77 -7.04 -3.47 -9.37
N ASN A 78 -6.12 -2.76 -10.00
CA ASN A 78 -5.43 -3.31 -11.16
C ASN A 78 -4.56 -4.49 -10.78
N LEU A 79 -3.91 -4.41 -9.62
CA LEU A 79 -3.07 -5.51 -9.14
C LEU A 79 -3.91 -6.74 -8.80
N GLU A 80 -5.11 -6.54 -8.31
CA GLU A 80 -5.99 -7.66 -7.99
C GLU A 80 -6.37 -8.47 -9.23
N ASN A 81 -6.41 -7.80 -10.36
CA ASN A 81 -6.78 -8.47 -11.61
C ASN A 81 -5.62 -9.19 -12.28
N TYR A 82 -4.46 -9.15 -11.68
CA TYR A 82 -3.29 -9.87 -12.20
C TYR A 82 -3.47 -11.39 -12.01
#